data_1db9ce721da5ba2516ea1e6dbef78a57
#
_entry.id   1db9ce721da5ba2516ea1e6dbef78a57
#
_cell.length_a   1.000
_cell.length_b   1.000
_cell.length_c   1.000
_cell.angle_alpha   90.00
_cell.angle_beta   90.00
_cell.angle_gamma   90.00
#
_symmetry.space_group_name_H-M   'P 1'
#
loop_
_entity.id
_entity.type
_entity.pdbx_description
1 polymer ?
#
loop_
_entity_poly.entity_id
_entity_poly.type
_entity_poly.pdbx_seq_one_letter_code
_entity_poly.pdbx_strand_id
1 'polypeptide(L)'
;MDRYNFKIVEQKWQLNWKKNNIFSAKIDKNKKKFYCLEMFPYPSGKIHMGHVRNYTIGDVLSRYKMQKGYNVLHPMGWDSFGMPAENAAKLNNLDPKDWTEKNISVMKSQLEKLGLSIDWQREISTCSPDYYKHQQKFFLDLYDKGLVYRKENYVNWDPVDQTVLANEQVINGKGWRSGAIVERKKLNQWFFNINKFSEELLSDLDTLKDWPSKVKIMQKNWIGKSFGCELNFKINGNSEIKEIKCFTTRPDTLFGMSFLAISVDHPIAELYKNDKDFKKFKISCSKTGTTEESIAQAEKLGFKTNLVAINPLDETVKVPVYFANFVLMDYGFGAVFGCPAHDQRDLDFALKYNLKVTPVVKPVDEDSNYKITKTAYTGPGIIFNSKFLDKLKAPDQSILKAIEILEKKKIGKKKINFRLKDWGVSRQRYWGCPIPIAYNSKKEIVKVPLDQLPIKLPDNINLNVNGNPLDHQIAWKKITINGEECVLETDT
;
A
#
# COMPACT_ATOMS: atom_id res chain seq x y z
N MET A 1 -56.28 -13.63 26.83
CA MET A 1 -55.00 -12.91 26.93
C MET A 1 -54.62 -12.46 25.53
N ASP A 2 -54.47 -11.17 25.31
CA ASP A 2 -54.01 -10.66 24.03
C ASP A 2 -52.63 -11.15 23.75
N ARG A 3 -52.42 -11.69 22.55
CA ARG A 3 -51.11 -12.22 22.11
C ARG A 3 -50.12 -11.06 22.03
N TYR A 4 -48.94 -11.23 22.61
CA TYR A 4 -47.86 -10.24 22.53
C TYR A 4 -47.64 -9.77 21.09
N ASN A 5 -47.82 -8.46 20.86
CA ASN A 5 -47.61 -7.86 19.54
C ASN A 5 -46.28 -7.11 19.53
N PHE A 6 -45.23 -7.78 19.05
CA PHE A 6 -43.89 -7.22 19.01
C PHE A 6 -43.80 -5.91 18.20
N LYS A 7 -44.55 -5.78 17.11
CA LYS A 7 -44.50 -4.56 16.27
C LYS A 7 -44.93 -3.32 17.04
N ILE A 8 -45.99 -3.43 17.82
CA ILE A 8 -46.50 -2.32 18.64
C ILE A 8 -45.51 -2.01 19.78
N VAL A 9 -45.00 -3.06 20.43
CA VAL A 9 -44.12 -2.90 21.58
C VAL A 9 -42.76 -2.32 21.16
N GLU A 10 -42.17 -2.81 20.09
CA GLU A 10 -40.90 -2.31 19.55
C GLU A 10 -41.00 -0.84 19.15
N GLN A 11 -42.05 -0.48 18.41
CA GLN A 11 -42.28 0.91 18.01
C GLN A 11 -42.46 1.84 19.22
N LYS A 12 -43.24 1.40 20.23
CA LYS A 12 -43.44 2.16 21.48
C LYS A 12 -42.11 2.45 22.17
N TRP A 13 -41.28 1.43 22.33
CA TRP A 13 -40.01 1.58 23.06
C TRP A 13 -38.95 2.35 22.27
N GLN A 14 -38.82 2.16 20.98
CA GLN A 14 -37.92 2.93 20.12
C GLN A 14 -38.28 4.43 20.16
N LEU A 15 -39.56 4.77 20.08
CA LEU A 15 -40.04 6.16 20.25
C LEU A 15 -39.71 6.72 21.64
N ASN A 16 -39.90 5.92 22.69
CA ASN A 16 -39.55 6.31 24.06
C ASN A 16 -38.08 6.59 24.23
N TRP A 17 -37.21 5.69 23.74
CA TRP A 17 -35.75 5.86 23.80
C TRP A 17 -35.28 7.10 23.06
N LYS A 18 -35.86 7.36 21.88
CA LYS A 18 -35.55 8.55 21.08
C LYS A 18 -35.98 9.83 21.79
N LYS A 19 -37.22 9.86 22.31
CA LYS A 19 -37.77 11.02 23.03
C LYS A 19 -36.95 11.38 24.28
N ASN A 20 -36.46 10.38 25.00
CA ASN A 20 -35.74 10.57 26.26
C ASN A 20 -34.23 10.57 26.10
N ASN A 21 -33.72 10.44 24.88
CA ASN A 21 -32.25 10.38 24.56
C ASN A 21 -31.51 9.38 25.45
N ILE A 22 -32.07 8.17 25.65
CA ILE A 22 -31.57 7.19 26.63
C ILE A 22 -30.13 6.73 26.33
N PHE A 23 -29.75 6.69 25.07
CA PHE A 23 -28.42 6.23 24.62
C PHE A 23 -27.42 7.38 24.40
N SER A 24 -27.79 8.61 24.70
CA SER A 24 -26.90 9.76 24.55
C SER A 24 -25.81 9.78 25.63
N ALA A 25 -24.56 9.77 25.22
CA ALA A 25 -23.44 9.91 26.12
C ALA A 25 -23.25 11.35 26.57
N LYS A 26 -23.22 11.55 27.90
CA LYS A 26 -22.96 12.87 28.51
C LYS A 26 -21.58 12.89 29.15
N ILE A 27 -20.98 14.07 29.22
CA ILE A 27 -19.70 14.23 29.97
C ILE A 27 -20.00 14.09 31.45
N ASP A 28 -19.63 12.97 32.05
CA ASP A 28 -19.79 12.67 33.48
C ASP A 28 -18.46 12.13 34.03
N LYS A 29 -17.81 12.95 34.87
CA LYS A 29 -16.51 12.59 35.46
C LYS A 29 -16.62 11.54 36.58
N ASN A 30 -17.83 11.31 37.12
CA ASN A 30 -18.05 10.36 38.21
C ASN A 30 -18.32 8.94 37.71
N LYS A 31 -18.56 8.74 36.42
CA LYS A 31 -18.83 7.44 35.83
C LYS A 31 -17.59 6.92 35.08
N LYS A 32 -17.35 5.63 35.19
CA LYS A 32 -16.35 4.95 34.36
C LYS A 32 -16.77 5.05 32.88
N LYS A 33 -15.84 5.45 32.03
CA LYS A 33 -16.09 5.58 30.59
C LYS A 33 -15.98 4.21 29.91
N PHE A 34 -16.81 4.00 28.90
CA PHE A 34 -16.69 2.89 27.99
C PHE A 34 -16.97 3.36 26.56
N TYR A 35 -16.07 3.05 25.65
CA TYR A 35 -16.20 3.37 24.23
C TYR A 35 -16.47 2.08 23.46
N CYS A 36 -17.63 1.98 22.85
CA CYS A 36 -18.01 0.87 21.96
C CYS A 36 -17.99 1.38 20.53
N LEU A 37 -17.04 0.87 19.75
CA LEU A 37 -16.86 1.23 18.35
C LEU A 37 -16.97 -0.01 17.48
N GLU A 38 -17.86 0.02 16.51
CA GLU A 38 -17.87 -0.88 15.37
C GLU A 38 -17.38 -0.14 14.13
N MET A 39 -16.97 -0.91 13.12
CA MET A 39 -16.62 -0.36 11.83
C MET A 39 -17.83 0.34 11.21
N PHE A 40 -17.65 1.60 10.82
CA PHE A 40 -18.69 2.38 10.15
C PHE A 40 -19.05 1.76 8.81
N PRO A 41 -20.36 1.70 8.46
CA PRO A 41 -20.79 1.13 7.21
C PRO A 41 -20.47 2.05 6.03
N TYR A 42 -20.26 1.44 4.91
CA TYR A 42 -20.25 2.09 3.61
C TYR A 42 -21.70 2.33 3.17
N PRO A 43 -22.14 3.55 2.81
CA PRO A 43 -23.53 3.83 2.43
C PRO A 43 -23.78 3.38 0.97
N SER A 44 -23.80 2.08 0.75
CA SER A 44 -23.91 1.45 -0.58
C SER A 44 -25.34 1.01 -0.96
N GLY A 45 -26.35 1.32 -0.12
CA GLY A 45 -27.74 0.98 -0.41
C GLY A 45 -28.55 0.54 0.81
N LYS A 46 -28.75 -0.75 1.00
CA LYS A 46 -29.50 -1.33 2.13
C LYS A 46 -28.57 -2.08 3.06
N ILE A 47 -28.93 -2.16 4.36
CA ILE A 47 -28.21 -3.05 5.28
C ILE A 47 -28.41 -4.52 4.88
N HIS A 48 -27.50 -5.37 5.28
CA HIS A 48 -27.54 -6.81 5.12
C HIS A 48 -27.18 -7.52 6.44
N MET A 49 -27.29 -8.83 6.49
CA MET A 49 -27.06 -9.61 7.72
C MET A 49 -25.67 -9.40 8.35
N GLY A 50 -24.65 -9.04 7.54
CA GLY A 50 -23.33 -8.68 8.07
C GLY A 50 -23.39 -7.43 8.96
N HIS A 51 -24.11 -6.40 8.55
CA HIS A 51 -24.35 -5.21 9.37
C HIS A 51 -25.12 -5.55 10.65
N VAL A 52 -26.21 -6.35 10.52
CA VAL A 52 -26.99 -6.79 11.68
C VAL A 52 -26.12 -7.50 12.70
N ARG A 53 -25.32 -8.47 12.25
CA ARG A 53 -24.41 -9.21 13.12
C ARG A 53 -23.41 -8.30 13.83
N ASN A 54 -22.72 -7.43 13.06
CA ASN A 54 -21.70 -6.55 13.59
C ASN A 54 -22.25 -5.63 14.68
N TYR A 55 -23.32 -4.90 14.37
CA TYR A 55 -23.87 -3.90 15.28
C TYR A 55 -24.65 -4.49 16.45
N THR A 56 -25.22 -5.69 16.31
CA THR A 56 -25.84 -6.39 17.44
C THR A 56 -24.81 -6.81 18.49
N ILE A 57 -23.61 -7.23 18.09
CA ILE A 57 -22.54 -7.58 19.04
C ILE A 57 -22.15 -6.38 19.88
N GLY A 58 -21.92 -5.22 19.24
CA GLY A 58 -21.62 -3.97 19.96
C GLY A 58 -22.78 -3.49 20.82
N ASP A 59 -24.03 -3.60 20.33
CA ASP A 59 -25.22 -3.23 21.07
C ASP A 59 -25.37 -4.01 22.39
N VAL A 60 -25.18 -5.33 22.34
CA VAL A 60 -25.22 -6.19 23.54
C VAL A 60 -24.16 -5.73 24.56
N LEU A 61 -22.95 -5.48 24.09
CA LEU A 61 -21.86 -5.01 24.97
C LEU A 61 -22.15 -3.63 25.55
N SER A 62 -22.64 -2.70 24.72
CA SER A 62 -23.01 -1.34 25.14
C SER A 62 -24.09 -1.36 26.22
N ARG A 63 -25.19 -2.11 26.01
CA ARG A 63 -26.30 -2.23 26.98
C ARG A 63 -25.81 -2.88 28.28
N TYR A 64 -24.99 -3.91 28.20
CA TYR A 64 -24.40 -4.54 29.39
C TYR A 64 -23.57 -3.54 30.20
N LYS A 65 -22.74 -2.75 29.55
CA LYS A 65 -21.94 -1.72 30.22
C LYS A 65 -22.78 -0.60 30.81
N MET A 66 -23.85 -0.16 30.11
CA MET A 66 -24.81 0.81 30.64
C MET A 66 -25.46 0.30 31.91
N GLN A 67 -25.93 -0.96 31.95
CA GLN A 67 -26.51 -1.59 33.13
C GLN A 67 -25.54 -1.72 34.31
N LYS A 68 -24.23 -1.82 34.02
CA LYS A 68 -23.13 -1.81 35.01
C LYS A 68 -22.78 -0.38 35.48
N GLY A 69 -23.52 0.64 35.05
CA GLY A 69 -23.33 2.04 35.47
C GLY A 69 -22.20 2.78 34.73
N TYR A 70 -21.67 2.24 33.64
CA TYR A 70 -20.71 2.95 32.82
C TYR A 70 -21.37 4.09 32.03
N ASN A 71 -20.58 5.14 31.75
CA ASN A 71 -20.94 6.14 30.74
C ASN A 71 -20.42 5.60 29.38
N VAL A 72 -21.36 5.14 28.58
CA VAL A 72 -21.07 4.48 27.30
C VAL A 72 -21.20 5.44 26.15
N LEU A 73 -20.13 5.60 25.35
CA LEU A 73 -20.18 6.23 24.04
C LEU A 73 -20.26 5.11 22.97
N HIS A 74 -21.42 5.03 22.31
CA HIS A 74 -21.69 4.09 21.21
C HIS A 74 -22.09 4.89 19.97
N PRO A 75 -21.14 5.48 19.23
CA PRO A 75 -21.43 6.36 18.09
C PRO A 75 -21.74 5.55 16.83
N MET A 76 -22.30 6.24 15.83
CA MET A 76 -22.43 5.78 14.46
C MET A 76 -21.83 6.79 13.51
N GLY A 77 -21.26 6.29 12.42
CA GLY A 77 -20.76 7.11 11.34
C GLY A 77 -20.93 6.43 9.98
N TRP A 78 -20.61 7.17 8.93
CA TRP A 78 -20.71 6.73 7.55
C TRP A 78 -19.38 6.94 6.87
N ASP A 79 -18.77 5.85 6.40
CA ASP A 79 -17.59 5.91 5.51
C ASP A 79 -18.10 6.21 4.10
N SER A 80 -18.23 7.50 3.79
CA SER A 80 -19.12 8.00 2.76
C SER A 80 -18.44 8.61 1.54
N PHE A 81 -17.11 8.71 1.54
CA PHE A 81 -16.33 9.02 0.34
C PHE A 81 -15.91 7.76 -0.43
N GLY A 82 -15.40 7.95 -1.64
CA GLY A 82 -14.67 6.93 -2.39
C GLY A 82 -15.31 6.49 -3.70
N MET A 83 -14.51 5.79 -4.49
CA MET A 83 -14.87 5.31 -5.83
C MET A 83 -16.18 4.50 -5.92
N PRO A 84 -16.54 3.64 -4.96
CA PRO A 84 -17.76 2.86 -5.08
C PRO A 84 -19.02 3.73 -5.18
N ALA A 85 -19.10 4.79 -4.38
CA ALA A 85 -20.22 5.72 -4.44
C ALA A 85 -20.23 6.53 -5.73
N GLU A 86 -19.06 7.04 -6.16
CA GLU A 86 -18.93 7.80 -7.40
C GLU A 86 -19.31 6.98 -8.61
N ASN A 87 -18.79 5.75 -8.73
CA ASN A 87 -19.10 4.88 -9.85
C ASN A 87 -20.58 4.47 -9.87
N ALA A 88 -21.18 4.21 -8.69
CA ALA A 88 -22.61 3.90 -8.62
C ALA A 88 -23.46 5.10 -9.02
N ALA A 89 -23.10 6.29 -8.59
CA ALA A 89 -23.77 7.53 -8.99
C ALA A 89 -23.65 7.77 -10.51
N LYS A 90 -22.44 7.61 -11.06
CA LYS A 90 -22.19 7.72 -12.51
C LYS A 90 -23.04 6.74 -13.33
N LEU A 91 -23.14 5.48 -12.90
CA LEU A 91 -23.97 4.46 -13.58
C LEU A 91 -25.46 4.77 -13.55
N ASN A 92 -25.92 5.50 -12.52
CA ASN A 92 -27.31 5.89 -12.35
C ASN A 92 -27.62 7.33 -12.83
N ASN A 93 -26.64 8.03 -13.40
CA ASN A 93 -26.73 9.45 -13.79
C ASN A 93 -27.17 10.35 -12.65
N LEU A 94 -26.63 10.13 -11.46
CA LEU A 94 -26.90 10.90 -10.24
C LEU A 94 -25.64 11.60 -9.75
N ASP A 95 -25.83 12.65 -8.94
CA ASP A 95 -24.73 13.26 -8.21
C ASP A 95 -24.25 12.32 -7.08
N PRO A 96 -22.94 12.12 -6.87
CA PRO A 96 -22.40 11.26 -5.81
C PRO A 96 -22.82 11.68 -4.40
N LYS A 97 -22.98 12.97 -4.15
CA LYS A 97 -23.45 13.50 -2.87
C LYS A 97 -24.90 13.07 -2.62
N ASP A 98 -25.79 13.33 -3.58
CA ASP A 98 -27.22 12.97 -3.48
C ASP A 98 -27.39 11.45 -3.35
N TRP A 99 -26.64 10.67 -4.14
CA TRP A 99 -26.62 9.22 -4.02
C TRP A 99 -26.21 8.75 -2.63
N THR A 100 -25.14 9.31 -2.09
CA THR A 100 -24.60 8.96 -0.77
C THR A 100 -25.56 9.35 0.34
N GLU A 101 -26.10 10.58 0.35
CA GLU A 101 -27.04 11.06 1.35
C GLU A 101 -28.35 10.26 1.37
N LYS A 102 -28.84 9.89 0.19
CA LYS A 102 -30.02 9.00 0.06
C LYS A 102 -29.75 7.63 0.68
N ASN A 103 -28.60 7.04 0.39
CA ASN A 103 -28.24 5.73 0.95
C ASN A 103 -28.04 5.79 2.47
N ILE A 104 -27.41 6.83 2.99
CA ILE A 104 -27.29 7.08 4.44
C ILE A 104 -28.69 7.12 5.07
N SER A 105 -29.62 7.88 4.51
CA SER A 105 -30.98 7.99 5.03
C SER A 105 -31.70 6.65 5.07
N VAL A 106 -31.58 5.85 4.00
CA VAL A 106 -32.19 4.51 3.92
C VAL A 106 -31.58 3.57 4.97
N MET A 107 -30.26 3.48 5.04
CA MET A 107 -29.57 2.59 5.97
C MET A 107 -29.81 3.01 7.42
N LYS A 108 -29.80 4.32 7.73
CA LYS A 108 -30.13 4.86 9.06
C LYS A 108 -31.52 4.44 9.50
N SER A 109 -32.51 4.61 8.63
CA SER A 109 -33.91 4.19 8.93
C SER A 109 -33.99 2.68 9.22
N GLN A 110 -33.19 1.85 8.53
CA GLN A 110 -33.16 0.42 8.77
C GLN A 110 -32.45 0.08 10.09
N LEU A 111 -31.33 0.74 10.42
CA LEU A 111 -30.60 0.55 11.68
C LEU A 111 -31.43 1.01 12.89
N GLU A 112 -32.17 2.14 12.76
CA GLU A 112 -33.07 2.61 13.80
C GLU A 112 -34.16 1.58 14.13
N LYS A 113 -34.68 0.86 13.10
CA LYS A 113 -35.69 -0.20 13.31
C LYS A 113 -35.14 -1.43 14.04
N LEU A 114 -33.82 -1.67 14.03
CA LEU A 114 -33.20 -2.72 14.85
C LEU A 114 -33.21 -2.35 16.34
N GLY A 115 -33.46 -1.11 16.69
CA GLY A 115 -33.53 -0.65 18.08
C GLY A 115 -32.18 -0.67 18.80
N LEU A 116 -31.09 -0.45 18.09
CA LEU A 116 -29.75 -0.45 18.65
C LEU A 116 -29.51 0.73 19.59
N SER A 117 -28.64 0.55 20.58
CA SER A 117 -28.28 1.58 21.59
C SER A 117 -27.25 2.58 21.07
N ILE A 118 -27.46 3.07 19.85
CA ILE A 118 -26.56 4.02 19.19
C ILE A 118 -26.89 5.45 19.64
N ASP A 119 -25.85 6.22 19.94
CA ASP A 119 -25.95 7.67 20.17
C ASP A 119 -26.00 8.43 18.84
N TRP A 120 -27.17 8.56 18.27
CA TRP A 120 -27.40 9.26 17.01
C TRP A 120 -27.09 10.76 17.05
N GLN A 121 -26.90 11.36 18.25
CA GLN A 121 -26.46 12.75 18.37
C GLN A 121 -24.97 12.88 18.06
N ARG A 122 -24.23 11.77 18.07
CA ARG A 122 -22.82 11.67 17.71
C ARG A 122 -22.60 11.07 16.32
N GLU A 123 -23.65 11.09 15.48
CA GLU A 123 -23.55 10.66 14.09
C GLU A 123 -22.59 11.56 13.31
N ILE A 124 -21.71 10.94 12.51
CA ILE A 124 -20.79 11.63 11.62
C ILE A 124 -20.86 11.06 10.21
N SER A 125 -20.45 11.85 9.23
CA SER A 125 -20.27 11.41 7.84
C SER A 125 -18.92 11.91 7.31
N THR A 126 -18.10 11.01 6.82
CA THR A 126 -16.74 11.37 6.37
C THR A 126 -16.72 12.29 5.16
N CYS A 127 -17.81 12.35 4.37
CA CYS A 127 -17.98 13.29 3.26
C CYS A 127 -18.56 14.66 3.68
N SER A 128 -18.89 14.85 4.97
CA SER A 128 -19.36 16.15 5.45
C SER A 128 -18.22 17.16 5.51
N PRO A 129 -18.39 18.39 4.99
CA PRO A 129 -17.39 19.44 5.12
C PRO A 129 -16.95 19.71 6.57
N ASP A 130 -17.89 19.61 7.52
CA ASP A 130 -17.59 19.78 8.95
C ASP A 130 -16.72 18.67 9.52
N TYR A 131 -16.74 17.48 8.94
CA TYR A 131 -15.86 16.39 9.30
C TYR A 131 -14.52 16.52 8.57
N TYR A 132 -14.51 16.59 7.24
CA TYR A 132 -13.25 16.51 6.51
C TYR A 132 -12.37 17.77 6.61
N LYS A 133 -12.88 18.91 7.07
CA LYS A 133 -12.02 20.05 7.44
C LYS A 133 -10.96 19.66 8.47
N HIS A 134 -11.30 18.76 9.41
CA HIS A 134 -10.35 18.26 10.39
C HIS A 134 -9.34 17.30 9.76
N GLN A 135 -9.76 16.51 8.78
CA GLN A 135 -8.89 15.65 8.01
C GLN A 135 -7.92 16.48 7.15
N GLN A 136 -8.41 17.55 6.50
CA GLN A 136 -7.56 18.49 5.76
C GLN A 136 -6.53 19.17 6.67
N LYS A 137 -6.97 19.66 7.84
CA LYS A 137 -6.05 20.22 8.84
C LYS A 137 -4.99 19.20 9.25
N PHE A 138 -5.38 17.96 9.53
CA PHE A 138 -4.47 16.89 9.93
C PHE A 138 -3.44 16.59 8.81
N PHE A 139 -3.85 16.61 7.55
CA PHE A 139 -2.93 16.49 6.42
C PHE A 139 -1.85 17.58 6.45
N LEU A 140 -2.24 18.84 6.68
CA LEU A 140 -1.29 19.96 6.79
C LEU A 140 -0.36 19.82 8.01
N ASP A 141 -0.89 19.38 9.15
CA ASP A 141 -0.08 19.11 10.36
C ASP A 141 0.99 18.02 10.09
N LEU A 142 0.62 16.98 9.34
CA LEU A 142 1.56 15.92 8.92
C LEU A 142 2.57 16.42 7.90
N TYR A 143 2.14 17.28 6.96
CA TYR A 143 3.03 17.89 5.98
C TYR A 143 4.11 18.74 6.66
N ASP A 144 3.74 19.57 7.64
CA ASP A 144 4.67 20.39 8.41
C ASP A 144 5.69 19.56 9.20
N LYS A 145 5.32 18.34 9.59
CA LYS A 145 6.21 17.38 10.27
C LYS A 145 7.08 16.56 9.31
N GLY A 146 7.00 16.80 8.01
CA GLY A 146 7.71 16.02 6.99
C GLY A 146 7.25 14.56 6.90
N LEU A 147 5.99 14.30 7.29
CA LEU A 147 5.35 12.98 7.21
C LEU A 147 4.47 12.84 5.96
N VAL A 148 4.31 13.91 5.22
CA VAL A 148 3.63 13.93 3.92
C VAL A 148 4.58 14.52 2.89
N TYR A 149 4.66 13.90 1.72
CA TYR A 149 5.49 14.38 0.63
C TYR A 149 4.86 14.07 -0.73
N ARG A 150 5.27 14.79 -1.76
CA ARG A 150 4.85 14.57 -3.14
C ARG A 150 6.01 14.03 -3.96
N LYS A 151 5.77 12.97 -4.71
CA LYS A 151 6.80 12.32 -5.52
C LYS A 151 6.20 11.76 -6.80
N GLU A 152 6.95 11.86 -7.89
CA GLU A 152 6.66 11.13 -9.11
C GLU A 152 7.01 9.64 -8.89
N ASN A 153 6.03 8.76 -9.07
CA ASN A 153 6.22 7.33 -8.89
C ASN A 153 5.39 6.52 -9.90
N TYR A 154 5.79 5.27 -10.10
CA TYR A 154 4.96 4.32 -10.84
C TYR A 154 3.83 3.83 -9.96
N VAL A 155 2.62 3.91 -10.50
CA VAL A 155 1.38 3.52 -9.82
C VAL A 155 0.63 2.47 -10.63
N ASN A 156 -0.22 1.72 -9.94
CA ASN A 156 -1.16 0.82 -10.58
C ASN A 156 -2.33 1.65 -11.12
N TRP A 157 -2.39 1.82 -12.43
CA TRP A 157 -3.44 2.58 -13.10
C TRP A 157 -4.50 1.66 -13.65
N ASP A 158 -5.74 1.92 -13.29
CA ASP A 158 -6.90 1.26 -13.89
C ASP A 158 -7.39 2.08 -15.09
N PRO A 159 -7.29 1.55 -16.33
CA PRO A 159 -7.66 2.31 -17.53
C PRO A 159 -9.18 2.46 -17.69
N VAL A 160 -9.99 1.61 -17.05
CA VAL A 160 -11.46 1.66 -17.08
C VAL A 160 -11.98 2.62 -16.04
N ASP A 161 -11.53 2.48 -14.79
CA ASP A 161 -11.90 3.40 -13.71
C ASP A 161 -11.12 4.72 -13.76
N GLN A 162 -10.10 4.85 -14.61
CA GLN A 162 -9.23 6.02 -14.80
C GLN A 162 -8.68 6.59 -13.49
N THR A 163 -8.18 5.72 -12.63
CA THR A 163 -7.65 6.10 -11.32
C THR A 163 -6.50 5.18 -10.88
N VAL A 164 -5.77 5.64 -9.87
CA VAL A 164 -4.74 4.84 -9.20
C VAL A 164 -5.39 3.84 -8.25
N LEU A 165 -4.90 2.61 -8.28
CA LEU A 165 -5.28 1.56 -7.34
C LEU A 165 -4.18 1.32 -6.30
N ALA A 166 -4.57 1.11 -5.06
CA ALA A 166 -3.66 0.58 -4.04
C ALA A 166 -3.25 -0.87 -4.39
N ASN A 167 -2.14 -1.34 -3.85
CA ASN A 167 -1.66 -2.70 -4.16
C ASN A 167 -2.68 -3.78 -3.81
N GLU A 168 -3.43 -3.59 -2.73
CA GLU A 168 -4.49 -4.49 -2.26
C GLU A 168 -5.70 -4.54 -3.20
N GLN A 169 -5.84 -3.55 -4.07
CA GLN A 169 -6.91 -3.43 -5.06
C GLN A 169 -6.55 -4.05 -6.41
N VAL A 170 -5.36 -4.65 -6.51
CA VAL A 170 -4.92 -5.36 -7.70
C VAL A 170 -4.88 -6.86 -7.42
N ILE A 171 -5.76 -7.62 -8.08
CA ILE A 171 -5.88 -9.06 -7.93
C ILE A 171 -5.52 -9.73 -9.25
N ASN A 172 -4.48 -10.56 -9.25
CA ASN A 172 -3.99 -11.24 -10.47
C ASN A 172 -3.72 -10.29 -11.64
N GLY A 173 -3.12 -9.12 -11.36
CA GLY A 173 -2.81 -8.10 -12.37
C GLY A 173 -4.02 -7.33 -12.91
N LYS A 174 -5.19 -7.49 -12.29
CA LYS A 174 -6.43 -6.82 -12.67
C LYS A 174 -6.97 -5.95 -11.55
N GLY A 175 -7.61 -4.85 -11.90
CA GLY A 175 -8.37 -4.06 -10.95
C GLY A 175 -9.46 -4.90 -10.28
N TRP A 176 -9.50 -4.91 -8.97
CA TRP A 176 -10.40 -5.74 -8.15
C TRP A 176 -11.89 -5.54 -8.48
N ARG A 177 -12.21 -4.38 -9.03
CA ARG A 177 -13.56 -3.96 -9.36
C ARG A 177 -13.86 -3.96 -10.86
N SER A 178 -13.03 -3.29 -11.66
CA SER A 178 -13.21 -3.17 -13.11
C SER A 178 -12.93 -4.48 -13.84
N GLY A 179 -12.08 -5.35 -13.28
CA GLY A 179 -11.53 -6.52 -13.94
C GLY A 179 -10.56 -6.18 -15.07
N ALA A 180 -10.28 -4.89 -15.31
CA ALA A 180 -9.34 -4.45 -16.33
C ALA A 180 -7.90 -4.81 -15.96
N ILE A 181 -7.07 -5.08 -16.95
CA ILE A 181 -5.62 -5.24 -16.75
C ILE A 181 -5.06 -3.91 -16.30
N VAL A 182 -4.40 -3.93 -15.13
CA VAL A 182 -3.78 -2.74 -14.54
C VAL A 182 -2.52 -2.37 -15.32
N GLU A 183 -2.40 -1.08 -15.61
CA GLU A 183 -1.24 -0.50 -16.29
C GLU A 183 -0.30 0.15 -15.29
N ARG A 184 1.00 0.14 -15.60
CA ARG A 184 1.97 0.94 -14.85
C ARG A 184 2.05 2.34 -15.44
N LYS A 185 1.63 3.35 -14.69
CA LYS A 185 1.66 4.74 -15.10
C LYS A 185 2.52 5.56 -14.16
N LYS A 186 3.27 6.51 -14.69
CA LYS A 186 4.12 7.41 -13.90
C LYS A 186 3.35 8.68 -13.60
N LEU A 187 3.03 8.91 -12.34
CA LEU A 187 2.24 10.05 -11.88
C LEU A 187 2.88 10.69 -10.64
N ASN A 188 2.68 11.99 -10.49
CA ASN A 188 2.96 12.68 -9.24
C ASN A 188 1.88 12.35 -8.23
N GLN A 189 2.26 11.84 -7.07
CA GLN A 189 1.36 11.38 -6.03
C GLN A 189 1.77 11.90 -4.66
N TRP A 190 0.80 12.10 -3.79
CA TRP A 190 1.02 12.38 -2.37
C TRP A 190 1.17 11.07 -1.60
N PHE A 191 2.12 11.05 -0.68
CA PHE A 191 2.43 9.88 0.15
C PHE A 191 2.49 10.25 1.63
N PHE A 192 1.98 9.36 2.48
CA PHE A 192 2.30 9.36 3.91
C PHE A 192 3.53 8.49 4.15
N ASN A 193 4.54 9.07 4.83
CA ASN A 193 5.82 8.42 5.14
C ASN A 193 5.67 7.46 6.33
N ILE A 194 4.91 6.38 6.15
CA ILE A 194 4.69 5.37 7.20
C ILE A 194 5.95 4.55 7.46
N ASN A 195 6.85 4.43 6.48
CA ASN A 195 8.11 3.70 6.64
C ASN A 195 8.97 4.24 7.78
N LYS A 196 8.86 5.52 8.08
CA LYS A 196 9.57 6.16 9.21
C LYS A 196 9.27 5.49 10.55
N PHE A 197 8.11 4.87 10.67
CA PHE A 197 7.62 4.22 11.89
C PHE A 197 7.73 2.70 11.87
N SER A 198 8.34 2.10 10.83
CA SER A 198 8.34 0.64 10.65
C SER A 198 8.92 -0.13 11.83
N GLU A 199 10.01 0.35 12.44
CA GLU A 199 10.64 -0.30 13.60
C GLU A 199 9.75 -0.21 14.82
N GLU A 200 9.19 0.97 15.10
CA GLU A 200 8.27 1.23 16.21
C GLU A 200 6.99 0.39 16.06
N LEU A 201 6.37 0.40 14.88
CA LEU A 201 5.19 -0.42 14.60
C LEU A 201 5.45 -1.91 14.82
N LEU A 202 6.64 -2.39 14.45
CA LEU A 202 7.01 -3.80 14.64
C LEU A 202 7.19 -4.14 16.12
N SER A 203 7.89 -3.29 16.88
CA SER A 203 8.13 -3.51 18.31
C SER A 203 6.84 -3.41 19.13
N ASP A 204 5.95 -2.52 18.76
CA ASP A 204 4.70 -2.28 19.47
C ASP A 204 3.67 -3.40 19.31
N LEU A 205 3.84 -4.30 18.33
CA LEU A 205 3.02 -5.51 18.22
C LEU A 205 3.10 -6.38 19.47
N ASP A 206 4.22 -6.35 20.18
CA ASP A 206 4.41 -7.12 21.42
C ASP A 206 3.63 -6.54 22.60
N THR A 207 3.28 -5.25 22.55
CA THR A 207 2.46 -4.57 23.56
C THR A 207 0.97 -4.91 23.45
N LEU A 208 0.51 -5.39 22.29
CA LEU A 208 -0.89 -5.70 21.98
C LEU A 208 -1.28 -7.07 22.55
N LYS A 209 -1.36 -7.19 23.90
CA LYS A 209 -1.56 -8.48 24.61
C LYS A 209 -2.89 -9.15 24.24
N ASP A 210 -3.94 -8.37 24.04
CA ASP A 210 -5.30 -8.87 23.77
C ASP A 210 -5.58 -9.15 22.28
N TRP A 211 -4.60 -8.90 21.41
CA TRP A 211 -4.75 -9.16 19.99
C TRP A 211 -4.53 -10.64 19.66
N PRO A 212 -5.33 -11.24 18.75
CA PRO A 212 -5.12 -12.61 18.31
C PRO A 212 -3.72 -12.80 17.71
N SER A 213 -3.03 -13.89 18.09
CA SER A 213 -1.67 -14.19 17.61
C SER A 213 -1.58 -14.22 16.08
N LYS A 214 -2.61 -14.76 15.41
CA LYS A 214 -2.69 -14.78 13.93
C LYS A 214 -2.63 -13.38 13.33
N VAL A 215 -3.32 -12.42 13.94
CA VAL A 215 -3.33 -11.02 13.44
C VAL A 215 -1.96 -10.38 13.65
N LYS A 216 -1.32 -10.59 14.81
CA LYS A 216 0.04 -10.09 15.05
C LYS A 216 1.05 -10.65 14.05
N ILE A 217 0.97 -11.95 13.73
CA ILE A 217 1.83 -12.56 12.72
C ILE A 217 1.58 -11.95 11.34
N MET A 218 0.31 -11.72 10.95
CA MET A 218 -0.02 -11.06 9.68
C MET A 218 0.58 -9.66 9.61
N GLN A 219 0.46 -8.85 10.68
CA GLN A 219 1.04 -7.51 10.75
C GLN A 219 2.56 -7.53 10.69
N LYS A 220 3.21 -8.44 11.43
CA LYS A 220 4.66 -8.63 11.39
C LYS A 220 5.16 -8.95 9.98
N ASN A 221 4.46 -9.86 9.29
CA ASN A 221 4.79 -10.24 7.92
C ASN A 221 4.55 -9.09 6.94
N TRP A 222 3.50 -8.28 7.15
CA TRP A 222 3.22 -7.09 6.34
C TRP A 222 4.27 -6.01 6.49
N ILE A 223 4.70 -5.71 7.73
CA ILE A 223 5.81 -4.78 8.00
C ILE A 223 7.11 -5.32 7.40
N GLY A 224 7.35 -6.63 7.52
CA GLY A 224 8.36 -7.36 6.79
C GLY A 224 9.78 -6.84 6.97
N LYS A 225 10.26 -6.80 8.22
CA LYS A 225 11.66 -6.46 8.52
C LYS A 225 12.59 -7.49 7.92
N SER A 226 13.52 -7.06 7.08
CA SER A 226 14.57 -7.87 6.50
C SER A 226 15.95 -7.30 6.83
N PHE A 227 16.88 -8.21 7.02
CA PHE A 227 18.27 -7.90 7.30
C PHE A 227 19.12 -8.32 6.12
N GLY A 228 20.02 -7.46 5.67
CA GLY A 228 20.85 -7.76 4.51
C GLY A 228 21.99 -6.79 4.33
N CYS A 229 22.45 -6.68 3.10
CA CYS A 229 23.57 -5.85 2.70
C CYS A 229 23.23 -5.03 1.46
N GLU A 230 23.53 -3.74 1.50
CA GLU A 230 23.70 -2.92 0.31
C GLU A 230 25.09 -3.18 -0.24
N LEU A 231 25.22 -3.36 -1.54
CA LEU A 231 26.49 -3.56 -2.21
C LEU A 231 26.50 -2.95 -3.60
N ASN A 232 27.69 -2.59 -4.08
CA ASN A 232 27.90 -2.02 -5.40
C ASN A 232 28.60 -3.04 -6.29
N PHE A 233 28.03 -3.28 -7.47
CA PHE A 233 28.65 -4.07 -8.52
C PHE A 233 29.39 -3.14 -9.46
N LYS A 234 30.68 -3.34 -9.65
CA LYS A 234 31.44 -2.70 -10.73
C LYS A 234 30.93 -3.18 -12.08
N ILE A 235 30.75 -2.26 -13.01
CA ILE A 235 30.19 -2.52 -14.35
C ILE A 235 31.23 -2.25 -15.44
N ASN A 236 31.34 -3.18 -16.36
CA ASN A 236 32.10 -3.06 -17.61
C ASN A 236 31.12 -2.97 -18.79
N GLY A 237 31.59 -2.39 -19.92
CA GLY A 237 30.79 -2.31 -21.15
C GLY A 237 30.23 -0.94 -21.48
N ASN A 238 30.32 0.01 -20.54
CA ASN A 238 29.95 1.41 -20.77
C ASN A 238 30.80 2.34 -19.90
N SER A 239 31.27 3.46 -20.46
CA SER A 239 32.09 4.44 -19.73
C SER A 239 31.34 5.31 -18.77
N GLU A 240 30.03 5.48 -18.98
CA GLU A 240 29.16 6.33 -18.16
C GLU A 240 28.67 5.60 -16.90
N ILE A 241 28.54 4.26 -16.98
CA ILE A 241 28.05 3.44 -15.87
C ILE A 241 29.21 2.70 -15.25
N LYS A 242 29.64 3.15 -14.08
CA LYS A 242 30.75 2.49 -13.36
C LYS A 242 30.26 1.46 -12.35
N GLU A 243 29.10 1.67 -11.75
CA GLU A 243 28.57 0.84 -10.68
C GLU A 243 27.05 0.73 -10.74
N ILE A 244 26.53 -0.41 -10.28
CA ILE A 244 25.11 -0.63 -10.01
C ILE A 244 24.98 -1.03 -8.54
N LYS A 245 24.15 -0.28 -7.81
CA LYS A 245 23.83 -0.53 -6.41
C LYS A 245 22.71 -1.55 -6.28
N CYS A 246 22.84 -2.48 -5.34
CA CYS A 246 21.89 -3.56 -5.09
C CYS A 246 21.72 -3.76 -3.57
N PHE A 247 20.55 -4.22 -3.16
CA PHE A 247 20.31 -4.74 -1.82
C PHE A 247 20.03 -6.23 -1.90
N THR A 248 20.60 -7.01 -0.97
CA THR A 248 20.34 -8.44 -0.87
C THR A 248 20.17 -8.89 0.58
N THR A 249 19.27 -9.82 0.81
CA THR A 249 19.15 -10.53 2.08
C THR A 249 20.07 -11.77 2.17
N ARG A 250 20.66 -12.16 1.04
CA ARG A 250 21.50 -13.36 0.93
C ARG A 250 22.89 -13.04 0.35
N PRO A 251 23.69 -12.12 0.97
CA PRO A 251 25.02 -11.81 0.49
C PRO A 251 25.98 -13.02 0.53
N ASP A 252 25.65 -14.04 1.31
CA ASP A 252 26.36 -15.30 1.41
C ASP A 252 26.29 -16.16 0.13
N THR A 253 25.34 -15.88 -0.78
CA THR A 253 25.18 -16.62 -2.03
C THR A 253 25.83 -15.94 -3.24
N LEU A 254 26.60 -14.87 -3.04
CA LEU A 254 27.27 -14.12 -4.10
C LEU A 254 28.17 -14.97 -5.02
N PHE A 255 28.79 -16.02 -4.49
CA PHE A 255 29.62 -16.95 -5.32
C PHE A 255 28.77 -17.80 -6.28
N GLY A 256 27.46 -17.89 -6.06
CA GLY A 256 26.51 -18.57 -6.94
C GLY A 256 25.81 -17.65 -7.94
N MET A 257 26.20 -16.35 -8.01
CA MET A 257 25.56 -15.42 -8.93
C MET A 257 25.79 -15.80 -10.39
N SER A 258 24.76 -15.66 -11.20
CA SER A 258 24.77 -15.98 -12.63
C SER A 258 24.44 -14.79 -13.53
N PHE A 259 23.76 -13.79 -12.99
CA PHE A 259 23.41 -12.56 -13.68
C PHE A 259 23.14 -11.43 -12.67
N LEU A 260 23.14 -10.20 -13.16
CA LEU A 260 22.59 -9.04 -12.46
C LEU A 260 21.33 -8.62 -13.20
N ALA A 261 20.19 -8.54 -12.52
CA ALA A 261 18.95 -8.07 -13.09
C ALA A 261 18.61 -6.66 -12.60
N ILE A 262 18.17 -5.80 -13.51
CA ILE A 262 17.76 -4.44 -13.23
C ILE A 262 16.32 -4.20 -13.70
N SER A 263 15.63 -3.30 -13.03
CA SER A 263 14.28 -2.88 -13.40
C SER A 263 14.27 -2.17 -14.76
N VAL A 264 13.22 -2.37 -15.54
CA VAL A 264 12.97 -1.62 -16.79
C VAL A 264 12.81 -0.11 -16.57
N ASP A 265 12.63 0.30 -15.32
CA ASP A 265 12.49 1.71 -14.89
C ASP A 265 13.76 2.22 -14.22
N HIS A 266 14.80 1.42 -14.15
CA HIS A 266 16.11 1.87 -13.65
C HIS A 266 16.67 2.98 -14.55
N PRO A 267 17.37 4.02 -14.01
CA PRO A 267 17.94 5.10 -14.81
C PRO A 267 18.79 4.66 -16.00
N ILE A 268 19.42 3.49 -15.91
CA ILE A 268 20.17 2.86 -17.00
C ILE A 268 19.31 2.60 -18.24
N ALA A 269 18.00 2.46 -18.09
CA ALA A 269 17.06 2.26 -19.21
C ALA A 269 17.10 3.41 -20.22
N GLU A 270 17.52 4.60 -19.81
CA GLU A 270 17.64 5.77 -20.69
C GLU A 270 18.67 5.55 -21.81
N LEU A 271 19.72 4.75 -21.57
CA LEU A 271 20.70 4.39 -22.57
C LEU A 271 20.12 3.51 -23.70
N TYR A 272 19.04 2.81 -23.42
CA TYR A 272 18.38 1.89 -24.35
C TYR A 272 17.08 2.44 -24.93
N LYS A 273 16.75 3.69 -24.65
CA LYS A 273 15.46 4.32 -25.07
C LYS A 273 15.23 4.31 -26.59
N ASN A 274 16.28 4.26 -27.40
CA ASN A 274 16.20 4.25 -28.85
C ASN A 274 16.24 2.83 -29.44
N ASP A 275 16.54 1.81 -28.64
CA ASP A 275 16.55 0.41 -29.06
C ASP A 275 15.10 -0.09 -29.28
N LYS A 276 14.82 -0.62 -30.46
CA LYS A 276 13.48 -1.08 -30.85
C LYS A 276 13.03 -2.31 -30.05
N ASP A 277 13.94 -3.22 -29.75
CA ASP A 277 13.62 -4.45 -29.03
C ASP A 277 13.49 -4.19 -27.54
N PHE A 278 14.28 -3.26 -26.98
CA PHE A 278 14.05 -2.78 -25.61
C PHE A 278 12.69 -2.08 -25.46
N LYS A 279 12.26 -1.27 -26.42
CA LYS A 279 10.91 -0.67 -26.40
C LYS A 279 9.79 -1.71 -26.35
N LYS A 280 9.89 -2.75 -27.19
CA LYS A 280 8.93 -3.87 -27.19
C LYS A 280 8.92 -4.59 -25.85
N PHE A 281 10.12 -4.87 -25.33
CA PHE A 281 10.30 -5.51 -24.02
C PHE A 281 9.67 -4.67 -22.90
N LYS A 282 9.93 -3.37 -22.87
CA LYS A 282 9.34 -2.45 -21.87
C LYS A 282 7.82 -2.44 -21.92
N ILE A 283 7.21 -2.45 -23.11
CA ILE A 283 5.75 -2.57 -23.29
C ILE A 283 5.25 -3.93 -22.77
N SER A 284 5.99 -5.01 -22.98
CA SER A 284 5.61 -6.32 -22.43
C SER A 284 5.66 -6.33 -20.90
N CYS A 285 6.64 -5.66 -20.31
CA CYS A 285 6.78 -5.53 -18.86
C CYS A 285 5.65 -4.68 -18.23
N SER A 286 5.12 -3.67 -18.94
CA SER A 286 4.02 -2.83 -18.41
C SER A 286 2.71 -3.61 -18.21
N LYS A 287 2.57 -4.75 -18.88
CA LYS A 287 1.43 -5.67 -18.74
C LYS A 287 1.59 -6.65 -17.57
N THR A 288 2.79 -6.74 -16.99
CA THR A 288 3.03 -7.55 -15.78
C THR A 288 2.63 -6.71 -14.57
N GLY A 289 1.75 -7.20 -13.73
CA GLY A 289 1.32 -6.47 -12.52
C GLY A 289 2.49 -6.10 -11.60
N THR A 290 2.26 -5.16 -10.70
CA THR A 290 3.29 -4.65 -9.76
C THR A 290 3.28 -5.39 -8.42
N THR A 291 2.36 -6.31 -8.18
CA THR A 291 2.30 -7.11 -6.95
C THR A 291 3.30 -8.26 -6.98
N GLU A 292 3.88 -8.62 -5.83
CA GLU A 292 4.79 -9.76 -5.73
C GLU A 292 4.17 -11.06 -6.25
N GLU A 293 2.87 -11.25 -6.03
CA GLU A 293 2.14 -12.44 -6.45
C GLU A 293 1.99 -12.51 -7.98
N SER A 294 1.60 -11.42 -8.63
CA SER A 294 1.50 -11.36 -10.10
C SER A 294 2.88 -11.51 -10.76
N ILE A 295 3.94 -10.97 -10.15
CA ILE A 295 5.31 -11.14 -10.61
C ILE A 295 5.78 -12.59 -10.43
N ALA A 296 5.41 -13.25 -9.33
CA ALA A 296 5.79 -14.64 -9.08
C ALA A 296 5.16 -15.59 -10.12
N GLN A 297 3.91 -15.36 -10.51
CA GLN A 297 3.17 -16.20 -11.47
C GLN A 297 3.49 -15.89 -12.94
N ALA A 298 3.97 -14.67 -13.25
CA ALA A 298 4.28 -14.27 -14.60
C ALA A 298 5.50 -15.01 -15.18
N GLU A 299 5.48 -15.25 -16.49
CA GLU A 299 6.65 -15.72 -17.23
C GLU A 299 7.83 -14.77 -17.02
N LYS A 300 9.01 -15.31 -16.74
CA LYS A 300 10.22 -14.52 -16.51
C LYS A 300 10.79 -14.05 -17.84
N LEU A 301 10.71 -12.73 -18.07
CA LEU A 301 11.20 -12.07 -19.28
C LEU A 301 12.41 -11.21 -18.97
N GLY A 302 13.38 -11.21 -19.89
CA GLY A 302 14.58 -10.41 -19.79
C GLY A 302 15.06 -9.87 -21.12
N PHE A 303 15.64 -8.66 -21.07
CA PHE A 303 16.37 -8.06 -22.19
C PHE A 303 17.86 -7.99 -21.81
N LYS A 304 18.71 -8.70 -22.55
CA LYS A 304 20.16 -8.73 -22.33
C LYS A 304 20.79 -7.42 -22.77
N THR A 305 21.54 -6.81 -21.86
CA THR A 305 22.31 -5.59 -22.17
C THR A 305 23.72 -5.94 -22.67
N ASN A 306 24.46 -4.93 -23.10
CA ASN A 306 25.90 -5.03 -23.36
C ASN A 306 26.76 -4.85 -22.11
N LEU A 307 26.14 -4.67 -20.94
CA LEU A 307 26.81 -4.47 -19.66
C LEU A 307 27.20 -5.80 -19.03
N VAL A 308 28.30 -5.79 -18.29
CA VAL A 308 28.82 -6.93 -17.54
C VAL A 308 29.11 -6.50 -16.11
N ALA A 309 28.50 -7.21 -15.15
CA ALA A 309 28.73 -6.98 -13.72
C ALA A 309 29.85 -7.87 -13.20
N ILE A 310 30.71 -7.33 -12.33
CA ILE A 310 31.82 -8.01 -11.68
C ILE A 310 31.38 -8.43 -10.28
N ASN A 311 31.59 -9.70 -9.92
CA ASN A 311 31.32 -10.19 -8.59
C ASN A 311 32.17 -9.45 -7.55
N PRO A 312 31.58 -8.81 -6.52
CA PRO A 312 32.34 -8.02 -5.57
C PRO A 312 33.24 -8.83 -4.63
N LEU A 313 32.99 -10.13 -4.48
CA LEU A 313 33.84 -11.03 -3.68
C LEU A 313 34.88 -11.77 -4.52
N ASP A 314 34.72 -11.82 -5.85
CA ASP A 314 35.61 -12.50 -6.78
C ASP A 314 35.63 -11.78 -8.14
N GLU A 315 36.58 -10.88 -8.35
CA GLU A 315 36.68 -10.05 -9.57
C GLU A 315 36.94 -10.87 -10.85
N THR A 316 37.29 -12.16 -10.73
CA THR A 316 37.42 -13.06 -11.89
C THR A 316 36.09 -13.52 -12.45
N VAL A 317 35.03 -13.46 -11.63
CA VAL A 317 33.65 -13.83 -12.00
C VAL A 317 32.94 -12.62 -12.58
N LYS A 318 32.59 -12.73 -13.86
CA LYS A 318 31.87 -11.72 -14.63
C LYS A 318 30.54 -12.29 -15.11
N VAL A 319 29.44 -11.55 -14.92
CA VAL A 319 28.10 -12.01 -15.28
C VAL A 319 27.38 -10.96 -16.13
N PRO A 320 26.46 -11.39 -17.02
CA PRO A 320 25.67 -10.46 -17.84
C PRO A 320 24.68 -9.66 -17.00
N VAL A 321 24.38 -8.44 -17.45
CA VAL A 321 23.32 -7.60 -16.91
C VAL A 321 22.10 -7.69 -17.80
N TYR A 322 20.93 -7.92 -17.19
CA TYR A 322 19.64 -8.00 -17.87
C TYR A 322 18.67 -6.96 -17.29
N PHE A 323 17.86 -6.34 -18.14
CA PHE A 323 16.58 -5.83 -17.68
C PHE A 323 15.62 -7.01 -17.49
N ALA A 324 14.91 -7.06 -16.37
CA ALA A 324 14.00 -8.16 -16.07
C ALA A 324 12.64 -7.66 -15.55
N ASN A 325 11.56 -8.33 -15.98
CA ASN A 325 10.19 -7.93 -15.63
C ASN A 325 9.83 -8.19 -14.16
N PHE A 326 10.63 -8.95 -13.44
CA PHE A 326 10.42 -9.30 -12.03
C PHE A 326 11.22 -8.44 -11.04
N VAL A 327 11.98 -7.44 -11.54
CA VAL A 327 12.71 -6.50 -10.69
C VAL A 327 11.97 -5.18 -10.63
N LEU A 328 11.60 -4.79 -9.41
CA LEU A 328 10.88 -3.54 -9.14
C LEU A 328 11.84 -2.43 -8.71
N MET A 329 11.57 -1.20 -9.16
CA MET A 329 12.37 -0.02 -8.81
C MET A 329 12.32 0.31 -7.31
N ASP A 330 11.19 0.00 -6.66
CA ASP A 330 10.93 0.30 -5.25
C ASP A 330 11.61 -0.67 -4.27
N TYR A 331 12.30 -1.69 -4.77
CA TYR A 331 13.01 -2.66 -3.94
C TYR A 331 14.47 -2.74 -4.35
N GLY A 332 15.37 -2.66 -3.38
CA GLY A 332 16.79 -2.92 -3.58
C GLY A 332 17.50 -2.02 -4.61
N PHE A 333 17.06 -0.78 -4.77
CA PHE A 333 17.57 0.18 -5.78
C PHE A 333 17.23 -0.20 -7.23
N GLY A 334 16.22 -1.04 -7.43
CA GLY A 334 15.84 -1.51 -8.75
C GLY A 334 16.87 -2.47 -9.37
N ALA A 335 17.68 -3.12 -8.56
CA ALA A 335 18.66 -4.12 -8.99
C ALA A 335 18.75 -5.30 -8.02
N VAL A 336 18.87 -6.51 -8.55
CA VAL A 336 19.07 -7.74 -7.79
C VAL A 336 20.12 -8.60 -8.49
N PHE A 337 20.99 -9.27 -7.74
CA PHE A 337 21.82 -10.32 -8.35
C PHE A 337 21.05 -11.64 -8.32
N GLY A 338 21.10 -12.37 -9.42
CA GLY A 338 20.44 -13.66 -9.56
C GLY A 338 21.31 -14.79 -9.06
N CYS A 339 20.80 -15.58 -8.12
CA CYS A 339 21.41 -16.81 -7.64
C CYS A 339 20.48 -18.00 -7.90
N PRO A 340 20.50 -18.58 -9.12
CA PRO A 340 19.55 -19.58 -9.58
C PRO A 340 19.44 -20.82 -8.69
N ALA A 341 20.51 -21.21 -8.04
CA ALA A 341 20.48 -22.37 -7.16
C ALA A 341 19.67 -22.16 -5.88
N HIS A 342 19.40 -20.89 -5.48
CA HIS A 342 18.82 -20.55 -4.18
C HIS A 342 17.64 -19.60 -4.24
N ASP A 343 17.12 -19.27 -5.42
CA ASP A 343 15.87 -18.56 -5.66
C ASP A 343 15.17 -19.14 -6.88
N GLN A 344 13.91 -19.54 -6.76
CA GLN A 344 13.18 -20.20 -7.85
C GLN A 344 12.96 -19.28 -9.04
N ARG A 345 12.72 -17.97 -8.80
CA ARG A 345 12.54 -16.99 -9.89
C ARG A 345 13.82 -16.85 -10.71
N ASP A 346 14.95 -16.84 -10.02
CA ASP A 346 16.26 -16.77 -10.65
C ASP A 346 16.59 -18.07 -11.42
N LEU A 347 16.15 -19.22 -10.88
CA LEU A 347 16.32 -20.51 -11.54
C LEU A 347 15.51 -20.58 -12.84
N ASP A 348 14.23 -20.22 -12.78
CA ASP A 348 13.36 -20.19 -13.97
C ASP A 348 13.92 -19.27 -15.05
N PHE A 349 14.42 -18.10 -14.64
CA PHE A 349 15.10 -17.16 -15.54
C PHE A 349 16.39 -17.75 -16.12
N ALA A 350 17.23 -18.32 -15.28
CA ALA A 350 18.51 -18.90 -15.72
C ALA A 350 18.33 -20.07 -16.68
N LEU A 351 17.36 -20.95 -16.43
CA LEU A 351 17.03 -22.05 -17.33
C LEU A 351 16.54 -21.53 -18.70
N LYS A 352 15.68 -20.51 -18.71
CA LYS A 352 15.17 -19.90 -19.95
C LYS A 352 16.28 -19.25 -20.79
N TYR A 353 17.24 -18.60 -20.16
CA TYR A 353 18.32 -17.88 -20.85
C TYR A 353 19.65 -18.65 -20.90
N ASN A 354 19.62 -19.95 -20.58
CA ASN A 354 20.79 -20.84 -20.57
C ASN A 354 21.97 -20.29 -19.74
N LEU A 355 21.68 -19.75 -18.57
CA LEU A 355 22.68 -19.23 -17.64
C LEU A 355 23.18 -20.35 -16.71
N LYS A 356 24.39 -20.17 -16.19
CA LYS A 356 25.00 -21.15 -15.29
C LYS A 356 24.26 -21.22 -13.96
N VAL A 357 23.98 -22.43 -13.45
CA VAL A 357 23.44 -22.69 -12.11
C VAL A 357 24.55 -23.25 -11.25
N THR A 358 24.99 -22.48 -10.24
CA THR A 358 26.07 -22.88 -9.33
C THR A 358 25.51 -22.94 -7.90
N PRO A 359 25.30 -24.15 -7.32
CA PRO A 359 24.85 -24.25 -5.94
C PRO A 359 26.00 -23.90 -4.98
N VAL A 360 25.66 -23.09 -3.97
CA VAL A 360 26.58 -22.61 -2.93
C VAL A 360 26.09 -22.91 -1.51
N VAL A 361 24.86 -23.41 -1.37
CA VAL A 361 24.32 -23.97 -0.14
C VAL A 361 23.81 -25.38 -0.45
N LYS A 362 24.14 -26.34 0.39
CA LYS A 362 23.65 -27.71 0.26
C LYS A 362 23.01 -28.16 1.58
N PRO A 363 22.03 -29.07 1.57
CA PRO A 363 21.59 -29.79 2.77
C PRO A 363 22.77 -30.40 3.53
N VAL A 364 22.61 -30.55 4.84
CA VAL A 364 23.70 -31.11 5.68
C VAL A 364 24.07 -32.53 5.27
N ASP A 365 23.08 -33.30 4.79
CA ASP A 365 23.21 -34.72 4.42
C ASP A 365 23.72 -34.94 2.99
N GLU A 366 23.91 -33.86 2.21
CA GLU A 366 24.39 -33.93 0.82
C GLU A 366 25.90 -33.74 0.74
N ASP A 367 26.50 -34.32 -0.29
CA ASP A 367 27.96 -34.23 -0.57
C ASP A 367 28.34 -32.98 -1.40
N SER A 368 29.57 -32.89 -1.79
CA SER A 368 30.10 -31.77 -2.62
C SER A 368 29.65 -31.80 -4.09
N ASN A 369 29.01 -32.89 -4.55
CA ASN A 369 28.48 -33.04 -5.90
C ASN A 369 27.02 -32.61 -6.02
N TYR A 370 26.45 -32.03 -4.96
CA TYR A 370 25.08 -31.56 -4.93
C TYR A 370 24.76 -30.61 -6.10
N LYS A 371 23.70 -30.90 -6.84
CA LYS A 371 23.29 -30.17 -8.06
C LYS A 371 21.82 -29.74 -7.97
N ILE A 372 21.55 -28.58 -8.54
CA ILE A 372 20.20 -28.04 -8.71
C ILE A 372 19.79 -28.20 -10.17
N THR A 373 18.57 -28.69 -10.41
CA THR A 373 18.04 -28.87 -11.78
C THR A 373 16.73 -28.12 -12.02
N LYS A 374 15.64 -28.47 -11.34
CA LYS A 374 14.29 -27.90 -11.57
C LYS A 374 13.76 -27.09 -10.37
N THR A 375 14.27 -27.38 -9.19
CA THR A 375 13.81 -26.73 -7.96
C THR A 375 14.97 -26.14 -7.22
N ALA A 376 14.91 -24.84 -6.92
CA ALA A 376 15.91 -24.13 -6.15
C ALA A 376 15.92 -24.59 -4.70
N TYR A 377 17.10 -24.66 -4.09
CA TYR A 377 17.22 -24.99 -2.67
C TYR A 377 17.25 -23.73 -1.82
N THR A 378 16.20 -23.52 -1.02
CA THR A 378 16.03 -22.34 -0.16
C THR A 378 16.14 -22.65 1.34
N GLY A 379 16.41 -23.92 1.69
CA GLY A 379 16.52 -24.38 3.06
C GLY A 379 17.84 -24.02 3.75
N PRO A 380 17.95 -24.24 5.08
CA PRO A 380 19.20 -24.12 5.81
C PRO A 380 20.17 -25.23 5.41
N GLY A 381 21.46 -24.96 5.54
CA GLY A 381 22.47 -25.95 5.15
C GLY A 381 23.90 -25.52 5.40
N ILE A 382 24.82 -26.05 4.59
CA ILE A 382 26.25 -25.75 4.68
C ILE A 382 26.68 -25.05 3.39
N ILE A 383 27.42 -23.96 3.53
CA ILE A 383 28.03 -23.25 2.41
C ILE A 383 29.17 -24.10 1.79
N PHE A 384 29.21 -24.16 0.49
CA PHE A 384 30.27 -24.77 -0.30
C PHE A 384 30.44 -24.02 -1.62
N ASN A 385 31.47 -24.27 -2.39
CA ASN A 385 31.82 -23.52 -3.63
C ASN A 385 31.94 -22.01 -3.43
N SER A 386 32.24 -21.55 -2.22
CA SER A 386 32.21 -20.12 -1.82
C SER A 386 33.51 -19.66 -1.16
N LYS A 387 34.62 -20.34 -1.44
CA LYS A 387 35.97 -19.96 -0.96
C LYS A 387 36.00 -19.81 0.57
N PHE A 388 36.22 -18.60 1.04
CA PHE A 388 36.32 -18.26 2.49
C PHE A 388 35.03 -18.35 3.27
N LEU A 389 33.88 -18.57 2.62
CA LEU A 389 32.59 -18.83 3.28
C LEU A 389 32.31 -20.33 3.42
N ASP A 390 33.10 -21.21 2.81
CA ASP A 390 32.86 -22.65 2.86
C ASP A 390 32.82 -23.20 4.29
N LYS A 391 31.98 -24.20 4.51
CA LYS A 391 31.71 -24.87 5.78
C LYS A 391 30.90 -24.05 6.81
N LEU A 392 30.55 -22.80 6.53
CA LEU A 392 29.66 -22.03 7.42
C LEU A 392 28.22 -22.54 7.33
N LYS A 393 27.51 -22.45 8.45
CA LYS A 393 26.06 -22.74 8.48
C LYS A 393 25.28 -21.59 7.84
N ALA A 394 24.45 -21.92 6.85
CA ALA A 394 23.55 -21.00 6.16
C ALA A 394 22.12 -21.14 6.73
N PRO A 395 21.40 -20.02 6.93
CA PRO A 395 21.79 -18.63 6.64
C PRO A 395 22.54 -17.93 7.79
N ASP A 396 22.50 -18.46 9.02
CA ASP A 396 22.80 -17.72 10.24
C ASP A 396 24.26 -17.20 10.32
N GLN A 397 25.22 -18.09 10.10
CA GLN A 397 26.64 -17.73 10.17
C GLN A 397 27.12 -17.09 8.88
N SER A 398 26.66 -17.61 7.74
CA SER A 398 27.16 -17.24 6.42
C SER A 398 26.82 -15.80 6.06
N ILE A 399 25.59 -15.35 6.33
CA ILE A 399 25.15 -13.98 6.06
C ILE A 399 25.98 -12.97 6.87
N LEU A 400 26.14 -13.20 8.17
CA LEU A 400 26.90 -12.30 9.03
C LEU A 400 28.36 -12.20 8.58
N LYS A 401 28.97 -13.34 8.24
CA LYS A 401 30.37 -13.38 7.77
C LYS A 401 30.53 -12.71 6.39
N ALA A 402 29.60 -12.91 5.48
CA ALA A 402 29.61 -12.24 4.18
C ALA A 402 29.51 -10.72 4.34
N ILE A 403 28.60 -10.22 5.20
CA ILE A 403 28.47 -8.79 5.48
C ILE A 403 29.74 -8.22 6.09
N GLU A 404 30.30 -8.87 7.11
CA GLU A 404 31.58 -8.45 7.73
C GLU A 404 32.69 -8.24 6.68
N ILE A 405 32.83 -9.18 5.74
CA ILE A 405 33.83 -9.11 4.70
C ILE A 405 33.57 -7.98 3.70
N LEU A 406 32.30 -7.83 3.29
CA LEU A 406 31.89 -6.76 2.37
C LEU A 406 32.12 -5.37 2.99
N GLU A 407 31.85 -5.19 4.29
CA GLU A 407 32.10 -3.94 5.03
C GLU A 407 33.60 -3.68 5.16
N LYS A 408 34.40 -4.70 5.52
CA LYS A 408 35.87 -4.59 5.63
C LYS A 408 36.51 -4.19 4.29
N LYS A 409 35.98 -4.70 3.17
CA LYS A 409 36.42 -4.33 1.82
C LYS A 409 35.84 -2.99 1.34
N LYS A 410 34.95 -2.33 2.09
CA LYS A 410 34.24 -1.10 1.73
C LYS A 410 33.42 -1.18 0.44
N ILE A 411 32.94 -2.36 0.09
CA ILE A 411 32.12 -2.64 -1.10
C ILE A 411 30.67 -3.00 -0.76
N GLY A 412 30.36 -3.09 0.51
CA GLY A 412 28.98 -3.30 1.01
C GLY A 412 28.80 -2.68 2.38
N LYS A 413 27.54 -2.56 2.77
CA LYS A 413 27.13 -2.04 4.08
C LYS A 413 25.90 -2.80 4.60
N LYS A 414 25.98 -3.22 5.86
CA LYS A 414 24.83 -3.80 6.56
C LYS A 414 23.64 -2.85 6.51
N LYS A 415 22.46 -3.38 6.20
CA LYS A 415 21.22 -2.61 6.16
C LYS A 415 20.03 -3.42 6.62
N ILE A 416 19.15 -2.73 7.34
CA ILE A 416 17.80 -3.21 7.62
C ILE A 416 16.87 -2.56 6.58
N ASN A 417 16.02 -3.37 5.99
CA ASN A 417 14.99 -2.92 5.06
C ASN A 417 13.62 -3.42 5.53
N PHE A 418 12.56 -2.68 5.19
CA PHE A 418 11.19 -3.06 5.49
C PHE A 418 10.40 -3.24 4.20
N ARG A 419 9.49 -4.22 4.20
CA ARG A 419 8.57 -4.44 3.09
C ARG A 419 7.46 -3.38 3.08
N LEU A 420 7.09 -2.86 4.25
CA LEU A 420 6.11 -1.79 4.40
C LEU A 420 6.49 -0.62 3.48
N LYS A 421 5.53 -0.15 2.68
CA LYS A 421 5.71 0.97 1.76
C LYS A 421 4.90 2.16 2.22
N ASP A 422 5.37 3.36 1.86
CA ASP A 422 4.63 4.59 2.11
C ASP A 422 3.27 4.54 1.43
N TRP A 423 2.27 5.13 2.08
CA TRP A 423 0.89 5.10 1.60
C TRP A 423 0.66 6.17 0.55
N GLY A 424 0.36 5.77 -0.69
CA GLY A 424 -0.13 6.68 -1.72
C GLY A 424 -1.57 7.08 -1.44
N VAL A 425 -1.80 8.38 -1.21
CA VAL A 425 -3.13 8.90 -0.82
C VAL A 425 -3.83 9.67 -1.91
N SER A 426 -3.17 9.98 -3.00
CA SER A 426 -3.78 10.68 -4.14
C SER A 426 -4.72 9.77 -4.94
N ARG A 427 -5.91 10.30 -5.28
CA ARG A 427 -6.83 9.68 -6.24
C ARG A 427 -7.30 10.74 -7.24
N GLN A 428 -7.38 10.36 -8.49
CA GLN A 428 -7.82 11.22 -9.60
C GLN A 428 -9.34 11.08 -9.75
N ARG A 429 -10.06 11.43 -8.68
CA ARG A 429 -11.50 11.26 -8.53
C ARG A 429 -12.15 12.50 -7.92
N TYR A 430 -13.44 12.66 -8.18
CA TYR A 430 -14.23 13.74 -7.59
C TYR A 430 -14.64 13.45 -6.15
N TRP A 431 -15.22 12.24 -5.90
CA TRP A 431 -15.82 11.92 -4.61
C TRP A 431 -14.79 11.45 -3.58
N GLY A 432 -14.06 12.41 -3.04
CA GLY A 432 -13.00 12.22 -2.04
C GLY A 432 -12.73 13.50 -1.25
N CYS A 433 -11.87 13.41 -0.24
CA CYS A 433 -11.47 14.57 0.54
C CYS A 433 -10.44 15.40 -0.24
N PRO A 434 -10.73 16.64 -0.65
CA PRO A 434 -9.77 17.48 -1.36
C PRO A 434 -8.49 17.68 -0.55
N ILE A 435 -7.34 17.51 -1.20
CA ILE A 435 -6.03 17.74 -0.58
C ILE A 435 -5.84 19.25 -0.40
N PRO A 436 -5.53 19.76 0.81
CA PRO A 436 -5.52 21.19 1.14
C PRO A 436 -4.22 21.89 0.70
N ILE A 437 -3.85 21.69 -0.56
CA ILE A 437 -2.66 22.24 -1.20
C ILE A 437 -3.05 23.03 -2.43
N ALA A 438 -2.28 24.08 -2.71
CA ALA A 438 -2.36 24.84 -3.94
C ALA A 438 -0.95 25.03 -4.54
N TYR A 439 -0.89 25.50 -5.77
CA TYR A 439 0.35 25.80 -6.48
C TYR A 439 0.33 27.26 -6.92
N ASN A 440 1.41 27.99 -6.64
CA ASN A 440 1.57 29.36 -7.09
C ASN A 440 1.96 29.43 -8.60
N SER A 441 2.15 30.62 -9.11
CA SER A 441 2.56 30.88 -10.50
C SER A 441 3.86 30.19 -10.91
N LYS A 442 4.75 29.90 -9.94
CA LYS A 442 6.01 29.16 -10.13
C LYS A 442 5.86 27.66 -9.97
N LYS A 443 4.63 27.16 -9.76
CA LYS A 443 4.32 25.72 -9.45
C LYS A 443 4.92 25.22 -8.13
N GLU A 444 5.22 26.13 -7.21
CA GLU A 444 5.65 25.77 -5.86
C GLU A 444 4.44 25.42 -5.00
N ILE A 445 4.63 24.48 -4.06
CA ILE A 445 3.59 24.02 -3.14
C ILE A 445 3.27 25.12 -2.14
N VAL A 446 1.99 25.50 -2.06
CA VAL A 446 1.45 26.45 -1.10
C VAL A 446 0.37 25.76 -0.27
N LYS A 447 0.48 25.82 1.06
CA LYS A 447 -0.54 25.29 1.95
C LYS A 447 -1.75 26.20 1.96
N VAL A 448 -2.95 25.63 1.92
CA VAL A 448 -4.18 26.41 2.12
C VAL A 448 -4.25 26.83 3.59
N PRO A 449 -4.47 28.14 3.88
CA PRO A 449 -4.61 28.64 5.24
C PRO A 449 -5.76 27.97 6.00
N LEU A 450 -5.60 27.83 7.32
CA LEU A 450 -6.57 27.12 8.17
C LEU A 450 -7.96 27.82 8.22
N ASP A 451 -8.00 29.11 8.06
CA ASP A 451 -9.22 29.92 8.01
C ASP A 451 -9.98 29.78 6.67
N GLN A 452 -9.31 29.27 5.63
CA GLN A 452 -9.93 28.97 4.34
C GLN A 452 -10.38 27.48 4.24
N LEU A 453 -10.19 26.67 5.28
CA LEU A 453 -10.68 25.32 5.33
C LEU A 453 -12.16 25.27 5.78
N PRO A 454 -12.97 24.32 5.28
CA PRO A 454 -12.60 23.28 4.32
C PRO A 454 -12.61 23.77 2.87
N ILE A 455 -11.68 23.21 2.06
CA ILE A 455 -11.85 23.23 0.61
C ILE A 455 -13.02 22.29 0.30
N LYS A 456 -14.16 22.87 -0.11
CA LYS A 456 -15.35 22.08 -0.43
C LYS A 456 -15.30 21.61 -1.87
N LEU A 457 -15.84 20.39 -2.10
CA LEU A 457 -16.07 19.91 -3.46
C LEU A 457 -17.07 20.80 -4.19
N PRO A 458 -16.90 21.03 -5.51
CA PRO A 458 -17.87 21.77 -6.30
C PRO A 458 -19.14 20.94 -6.51
N ASP A 459 -20.30 21.60 -6.52
CA ASP A 459 -21.56 20.94 -6.86
C ASP A 459 -21.75 20.83 -8.38
N ASN A 460 -22.66 19.94 -8.82
CA ASN A 460 -23.08 19.80 -10.24
C ASN A 460 -21.93 19.47 -11.22
N ILE A 461 -21.07 18.56 -10.84
CA ILE A 461 -19.91 18.15 -11.64
C ILE A 461 -20.30 17.17 -12.75
N ASN A 462 -19.69 17.31 -13.93
CA ASN A 462 -19.77 16.32 -14.98
C ASN A 462 -18.76 15.17 -14.72
N LEU A 463 -19.25 14.00 -14.35
CA LEU A 463 -18.42 12.82 -14.14
C LEU A 463 -18.06 12.08 -15.44
N ASN A 464 -18.68 12.41 -16.57
CA ASN A 464 -18.45 11.78 -17.87
C ASN A 464 -17.36 12.52 -18.65
N VAL A 465 -16.21 12.72 -18.02
CA VAL A 465 -15.02 13.34 -18.61
C VAL A 465 -13.86 12.35 -18.59
N ASN A 466 -12.87 12.59 -19.44
CA ASN A 466 -11.62 11.83 -19.44
C ASN A 466 -10.70 12.41 -18.37
N GLY A 467 -10.12 11.54 -17.53
CA GLY A 467 -9.23 11.92 -16.45
C GLY A 467 -9.96 12.34 -15.18
N ASN A 468 -9.31 13.15 -14.35
CA ASN A 468 -9.87 13.64 -13.10
C ASN A 468 -10.97 14.69 -13.35
N PRO A 469 -12.21 14.48 -12.89
CA PRO A 469 -13.29 15.46 -13.08
C PRO A 469 -12.98 16.84 -12.50
N LEU A 470 -12.20 16.93 -11.42
CA LEU A 470 -11.80 18.18 -10.79
C LEU A 470 -10.84 19.01 -11.68
N ASP A 471 -10.07 18.36 -12.57
CA ASP A 471 -9.19 19.06 -13.51
C ASP A 471 -9.97 19.99 -14.46
N HIS A 472 -11.22 19.64 -14.73
CA HIS A 472 -12.11 20.39 -15.63
C HIS A 472 -12.87 21.53 -14.93
N GLN A 473 -12.72 21.69 -13.60
CA GLN A 473 -13.42 22.71 -12.79
C GLN A 473 -12.55 23.98 -12.65
N ILE A 474 -12.44 24.78 -13.72
CA ILE A 474 -11.53 25.92 -13.78
C ILE A 474 -11.80 26.95 -12.68
N ALA A 475 -13.07 27.27 -12.41
CA ALA A 475 -13.44 28.23 -11.38
C ALA A 475 -13.12 27.73 -9.96
N TRP A 476 -13.40 26.45 -9.70
CA TRP A 476 -13.12 25.82 -8.39
C TRP A 476 -11.64 25.73 -8.07
N LYS A 477 -10.79 25.50 -9.07
CA LYS A 477 -9.35 25.40 -8.87
C LYS A 477 -8.68 26.72 -8.46
N LYS A 478 -9.30 27.85 -8.69
CA LYS A 478 -8.72 29.17 -8.38
C LYS A 478 -8.95 29.52 -6.92
N ILE A 479 -7.88 29.83 -6.23
CA ILE A 479 -7.88 30.29 -4.85
C ILE A 479 -6.88 31.42 -4.66
N THR A 480 -7.24 32.43 -3.85
CA THR A 480 -6.30 33.50 -3.47
C THR A 480 -5.70 33.19 -2.11
N ILE A 481 -4.39 33.07 -2.04
CA ILE A 481 -3.65 32.83 -0.79
C ILE A 481 -2.62 33.96 -0.62
N ASN A 482 -2.71 34.68 0.49
CA ASN A 482 -1.82 35.81 0.80
C ASN A 482 -1.76 36.87 -0.32
N GLY A 483 -2.86 37.08 -1.05
CA GLY A 483 -2.95 38.04 -2.14
C GLY A 483 -2.44 37.53 -3.51
N GLU A 484 -1.95 36.31 -3.61
CA GLU A 484 -1.53 35.65 -4.84
C GLU A 484 -2.58 34.67 -5.35
N GLU A 485 -2.88 34.68 -6.66
CA GLU A 485 -3.74 33.67 -7.29
C GLU A 485 -2.96 32.33 -7.38
N CYS A 486 -3.53 31.29 -6.78
CA CYS A 486 -2.99 29.94 -6.77
C CYS A 486 -3.98 28.96 -7.42
N VAL A 487 -3.49 27.78 -7.78
CA VAL A 487 -4.28 26.69 -8.35
C VAL A 487 -4.34 25.54 -7.36
N LEU A 488 -5.55 25.14 -6.94
CA LEU A 488 -5.77 24.02 -6.02
C LEU A 488 -5.27 22.70 -6.60
N GLU A 489 -4.79 21.83 -5.72
CA GLU A 489 -4.61 20.40 -6.01
C GLU A 489 -5.96 19.77 -6.36
N THR A 490 -5.97 18.88 -7.35
CA THR A 490 -7.18 18.23 -7.85
C THR A 490 -7.30 16.76 -7.42
N ASP A 491 -6.25 16.19 -6.86
CA ASP A 491 -6.30 14.87 -6.24
C ASP A 491 -7.09 14.92 -4.92
N THR A 492 -7.80 13.85 -4.65
CA THR A 492 -8.61 13.71 -3.44
C THR A 492 -8.22 12.49 -2.65
#